data_3e0a93971ae902540bc2fa62dd8b147d
#
_entry.id   3e0a93971ae902540bc2fa62dd8b147d
#
_cell.length_a   1.000
_cell.length_b   1.000
_cell.length_c   1.000
_cell.angle_alpha   90.00
_cell.angle_beta   90.00
_cell.angle_gamma   90.00
#
_symmetry.space_group_name_H-M   'P 1'
#
loop_
_entity.id
_entity.type
_entity.pdbx_description
1 polymer ?
#
loop_
_entity_poly.entity_id
_entity_poly.type
_entity_poly.pdbx_seq_one_letter_code
_entity_poly.pdbx_strand_id
1 'polypeptide(L)'
;MNQEERREKRKKDTQSAVIVVAVFFIVLAVLIGGIVFAVHKFVKPGADKPEKNTESVTTEATEEPETTPVTEVSDPLMDQAMQIAAGMTLEQKVAQMFMITPDALTGVDGATMAGDSTKTAYTQYPVGGLIYVAKNLTGTDQTAQMLTNMKSYSQEIVGIPVFLGVDEEGGTVARIASNSAFGVTDVGNMSDVGATGDSQNAYNAGSTIGTYLNTLGFNMDFAPVADVLTNPDNTVIKDRSFGSDSQLAVSYTHLRAHETRSNLV
;
A
#
# COMPACT_ATOMS: atom_id res chain seq x y z
N MET A 1 33.39 -6.72 -33.04
CA MET A 1 33.81 -7.02 -31.65
C MET A 1 34.12 -8.51 -31.58
N ASN A 2 35.38 -8.88 -31.42
CA ASN A 2 35.82 -10.27 -31.38
C ASN A 2 35.53 -10.92 -30.01
N GLN A 3 35.80 -12.23 -29.85
CA GLN A 3 35.49 -12.93 -28.60
C GLN A 3 36.29 -12.45 -27.38
N GLU A 4 37.50 -11.97 -27.59
CA GLU A 4 38.37 -11.42 -26.54
C GLU A 4 37.85 -10.09 -26.01
N GLU A 5 37.46 -9.17 -26.90
CA GLU A 5 36.86 -7.88 -26.53
C GLU A 5 35.57 -8.05 -25.71
N ARG A 6 34.75 -9.08 -26.03
CA ARG A 6 33.54 -9.41 -25.24
C ARG A 6 33.91 -9.97 -23.87
N ARG A 7 34.95 -10.74 -23.73
CA ARG A 7 35.43 -11.25 -22.44
C ARG A 7 36.02 -10.16 -21.55
N GLU A 8 36.77 -9.24 -22.11
CA GLU A 8 37.34 -8.11 -21.39
C GLU A 8 36.25 -7.15 -20.94
N LYS A 9 35.25 -6.87 -21.80
CA LYS A 9 34.09 -6.03 -21.41
C LYS A 9 33.31 -6.66 -20.26
N ARG A 10 33.00 -7.96 -20.32
CA ARG A 10 32.31 -8.66 -19.22
C ARG A 10 33.11 -8.64 -17.92
N LYS A 11 34.44 -8.78 -17.96
CA LYS A 11 35.29 -8.67 -16.76
C LYS A 11 35.23 -7.27 -16.15
N LYS A 12 35.31 -6.22 -16.99
CA LYS A 12 35.16 -4.83 -16.50
C LYS A 12 33.78 -4.54 -15.91
N ASP A 13 32.72 -5.01 -16.58
CA ASP A 13 31.34 -4.84 -16.09
C ASP A 13 31.15 -5.58 -14.75
N THR A 14 31.69 -6.79 -14.61
CA THR A 14 31.63 -7.55 -13.35
C THR A 14 32.44 -6.87 -12.23
N GLN A 15 33.64 -6.36 -12.53
CA GLN A 15 34.44 -5.60 -11.55
C GLN A 15 33.72 -4.32 -11.10
N SER A 16 33.12 -3.59 -12.03
CA SER A 16 32.34 -2.38 -11.69
C SER A 16 31.15 -2.71 -10.82
N ALA A 17 30.42 -3.79 -11.11
CA ALA A 17 29.30 -4.24 -10.29
C ALA A 17 29.74 -4.63 -8.88
N VAL A 18 30.86 -5.34 -8.73
CA VAL A 18 31.41 -5.71 -7.42
C VAL A 18 31.82 -4.47 -6.61
N ILE A 19 32.42 -3.47 -7.25
CA ILE A 19 32.80 -2.22 -6.59
C ILE A 19 31.56 -1.46 -6.11
N VAL A 20 30.51 -1.35 -6.94
CA VAL A 20 29.27 -0.69 -6.57
C VAL A 20 28.61 -1.36 -5.36
N VAL A 21 28.54 -2.69 -5.35
CA VAL A 21 28.01 -3.46 -4.23
C VAL A 21 28.84 -3.26 -2.95
N ALA A 22 30.17 -3.28 -3.05
CA ALA A 22 31.05 -3.03 -1.91
C ALA A 22 30.89 -1.63 -1.34
N VAL A 23 30.80 -0.60 -2.19
CA VAL A 23 30.55 0.79 -1.77
C VAL A 23 29.17 0.92 -1.08
N PHE A 24 28.16 0.25 -1.60
CA PHE A 24 26.83 0.24 -0.99
C PHE A 24 26.86 -0.31 0.45
N PHE A 25 27.54 -1.45 0.67
CA PHE A 25 27.67 -2.02 2.01
C PHE A 25 28.49 -1.15 2.98
N ILE A 26 29.52 -0.46 2.49
CA ILE A 26 30.31 0.47 3.30
C ILE A 26 29.42 1.67 3.72
N VAL A 27 28.67 2.26 2.81
CA VAL A 27 27.75 3.38 3.12
C VAL A 27 26.67 2.93 4.11
N LEU A 28 26.12 1.73 3.94
CA LEU A 28 25.12 1.16 4.85
C LEU A 28 25.71 0.95 6.24
N ALA A 29 26.92 0.43 6.36
CA ALA A 29 27.60 0.24 7.64
C ALA A 29 27.88 1.58 8.36
N VAL A 30 28.25 2.62 7.62
CA VAL A 30 28.47 3.96 8.17
C VAL A 30 27.15 4.58 8.67
N LEU A 31 26.05 4.40 7.93
CA LEU A 31 24.73 4.86 8.36
C LEU A 31 24.24 4.15 9.61
N ILE A 32 24.38 2.83 9.68
CA ILE A 32 23.99 2.05 10.87
C ILE A 32 24.87 2.44 12.07
N GLY A 33 26.18 2.57 11.88
CA GLY A 33 27.11 3.01 12.92
C GLY A 33 26.78 4.42 13.43
N GLY A 34 26.41 5.34 12.54
CA GLY A 34 25.96 6.70 12.87
C GLY A 34 24.69 6.71 13.72
N ILE A 35 23.70 5.88 13.37
CA ILE A 35 22.44 5.75 14.12
C ILE A 35 22.72 5.17 15.51
N VAL A 36 23.51 4.11 15.62
CA VAL A 36 23.86 3.49 16.92
C VAL A 36 24.63 4.48 17.82
N PHE A 37 25.56 5.25 17.25
CA PHE A 37 26.30 6.28 17.96
C PHE A 37 25.40 7.42 18.44
N ALA A 38 24.46 7.88 17.62
CA ALA A 38 23.49 8.90 17.99
C ALA A 38 22.57 8.43 19.12
N VAL A 39 22.03 7.22 19.03
CA VAL A 39 21.18 6.64 20.07
C VAL A 39 21.97 6.49 21.39
N HIS A 40 23.23 6.05 21.34
CA HIS A 40 24.07 5.92 22.55
C HIS A 40 24.42 7.27 23.21
N LYS A 41 24.49 8.35 22.43
CA LYS A 41 24.79 9.68 22.93
C LYS A 41 23.57 10.40 23.53
N PHE A 42 22.35 10.06 23.09
CA PHE A 42 21.09 10.67 23.53
C PHE A 42 20.34 9.88 24.61
N VAL A 43 20.62 8.60 24.78
CA VAL A 43 20.06 7.79 25.87
C VAL A 43 21.08 7.69 27.02
N LYS A 44 21.14 8.71 27.91
CA LYS A 44 21.79 8.58 29.20
C LYS A 44 20.81 7.92 30.15
N PRO A 45 21.22 6.86 30.90
CA PRO A 45 20.44 6.38 32.03
C PRO A 45 20.59 7.40 33.17
N GLY A 46 19.55 8.18 33.39
CA GLY A 46 19.46 9.02 34.56
C GLY A 46 19.21 8.17 35.79
N ALA A 47 20.24 8.01 36.61
CA ALA A 47 20.10 7.52 37.99
C ALA A 47 20.00 8.75 38.87
N ASP A 48 18.80 9.15 39.27
CA ASP A 48 18.57 10.03 40.38
C ASP A 48 17.89 9.25 41.51
N LYS A 49 18.59 9.15 42.63
CA LYS A 49 18.03 8.74 43.91
C LYS A 49 17.28 9.92 44.52
N PRO A 50 16.09 9.75 45.06
CA PRO A 50 15.42 10.81 45.80
C PRO A 50 15.98 10.91 47.21
N GLU A 51 16.43 12.14 47.57
CA GLU A 51 16.68 12.56 48.96
C GLU A 51 15.35 12.63 49.74
N LYS A 52 15.43 12.11 50.96
CA LYS A 52 14.36 12.14 51.94
C LYS A 52 14.18 13.57 52.48
N ASN A 53 13.08 14.22 52.23
CA ASN A 53 12.62 15.33 53.03
C ASN A 53 11.29 14.94 53.69
N THR A 54 11.35 14.94 55.05
CA THR A 54 10.23 14.57 55.93
C THR A 54 9.51 15.86 56.29
N GLU A 55 8.33 16.08 55.70
CA GLU A 55 7.33 16.96 56.30
C GLU A 55 5.98 16.24 56.37
N SER A 56 5.48 16.20 57.62
CA SER A 56 4.18 15.62 57.97
C SER A 56 3.06 16.43 57.33
N VAL A 57 2.28 15.82 56.47
CA VAL A 57 0.95 16.30 56.11
C VAL A 57 -0.05 15.16 56.33
N THR A 58 -1.06 15.46 57.06
CA THR A 58 -2.19 14.67 57.51
C THR A 58 -2.88 13.95 56.35
N THR A 59 -3.09 12.67 56.54
CA THR A 59 -3.73 11.75 55.59
C THR A 59 -5.22 11.99 55.55
N GLU A 60 -5.73 12.51 54.44
CA GLU A 60 -7.11 12.25 54.03
C GLU A 60 -7.05 11.05 53.07
N ALA A 61 -7.80 10.02 53.40
CA ALA A 61 -7.91 8.80 52.60
C ALA A 61 -8.64 9.11 51.29
N THR A 62 -7.88 9.23 50.20
CA THR A 62 -8.45 9.16 48.86
C THR A 62 -8.61 7.70 48.49
N GLU A 63 -9.85 7.26 48.33
CA GLU A 63 -10.18 5.93 47.81
C GLU A 63 -9.50 5.75 46.43
N GLU A 64 -8.76 4.69 46.31
CA GLU A 64 -8.17 4.21 45.05
C GLU A 64 -9.32 3.92 44.08
N PRO A 65 -9.31 4.43 42.86
CA PRO A 65 -10.41 4.11 41.93
C PRO A 65 -10.36 2.62 41.64
N GLU A 66 -11.44 1.91 41.98
CA GLU A 66 -11.67 0.53 41.56
C GLU A 66 -11.46 0.44 40.04
N THR A 67 -10.41 -0.24 39.64
CA THR A 67 -10.23 -0.65 38.25
C THR A 67 -11.29 -1.69 37.94
N THR A 68 -12.42 -1.23 37.40
CA THR A 68 -13.36 -2.13 36.75
C THR A 68 -12.57 -2.93 35.69
N PRO A 69 -12.66 -4.27 35.71
CA PRO A 69 -12.01 -5.06 34.67
C PRO A 69 -12.57 -4.60 33.34
N VAL A 70 -11.68 -4.08 32.49
CA VAL A 70 -11.99 -3.84 31.08
C VAL A 70 -12.34 -5.20 30.52
N THR A 71 -13.63 -5.45 30.32
CA THR A 71 -14.09 -6.62 29.59
C THR A 71 -13.49 -6.47 28.19
N GLU A 72 -12.50 -7.29 27.84
CA GLU A 72 -12.00 -7.37 26.47
C GLU A 72 -13.21 -7.67 25.59
N VAL A 73 -13.65 -6.68 24.85
CA VAL A 73 -14.67 -6.88 23.82
C VAL A 73 -13.98 -7.71 22.76
N SER A 74 -14.30 -9.02 22.70
CA SER A 74 -13.77 -9.88 21.65
C SER A 74 -14.22 -9.32 20.32
N ASP A 75 -13.27 -9.06 19.43
CA ASP A 75 -13.53 -8.73 18.03
C ASP A 75 -13.54 -10.04 17.24
N PRO A 76 -14.71 -10.56 16.83
CA PRO A 76 -14.80 -11.84 16.12
C PRO A 76 -13.98 -11.87 14.83
N LEU A 77 -13.78 -10.71 14.17
CA LEU A 77 -12.96 -10.62 12.96
C LEU A 77 -11.47 -10.74 13.31
N MET A 78 -11.04 -10.14 14.41
CA MET A 78 -9.66 -10.28 14.89
C MET A 78 -9.37 -11.72 15.31
N ASP A 79 -10.28 -12.36 16.04
CA ASP A 79 -10.14 -13.76 16.46
C ASP A 79 -10.04 -14.69 15.24
N GLN A 80 -10.85 -14.47 14.22
CA GLN A 80 -10.78 -15.22 12.96
C GLN A 80 -9.46 -14.97 12.22
N ALA A 81 -9.01 -13.72 12.13
CA ALA A 81 -7.73 -13.38 11.51
C ALA A 81 -6.55 -14.05 12.22
N MET A 82 -6.56 -14.05 13.57
CA MET A 82 -5.54 -14.72 14.37
C MET A 82 -5.54 -16.24 14.17
N GLN A 83 -6.70 -16.88 14.07
CA GLN A 83 -6.80 -18.30 13.78
C GLN A 83 -6.24 -18.65 12.39
N ILE A 84 -6.58 -17.87 11.36
CA ILE A 84 -6.05 -18.05 10.01
C ILE A 84 -4.53 -17.89 10.02
N ALA A 85 -4.04 -16.82 10.62
CA ALA A 85 -2.60 -16.56 10.72
C ALA A 85 -1.86 -17.64 11.52
N ALA A 86 -2.47 -18.24 12.54
CA ALA A 86 -1.87 -19.34 13.30
C ALA A 86 -1.65 -20.59 12.44
N GLY A 87 -2.51 -20.83 11.45
CA GLY A 87 -2.39 -21.96 10.51
C GLY A 87 -1.37 -21.77 9.39
N MET A 88 -0.84 -20.54 9.20
CA MET A 88 0.12 -20.23 8.12
C MET A 88 1.55 -20.57 8.52
N THR A 89 2.37 -21.00 7.54
CA THR A 89 3.83 -21.07 7.68
C THR A 89 4.44 -19.67 7.79
N LEU A 90 5.70 -19.57 8.21
CA LEU A 90 6.40 -18.28 8.28
C LEU A 90 6.52 -17.65 6.88
N GLU A 91 6.84 -18.45 5.87
CA GLU A 91 6.95 -18.01 4.47
C GLU A 91 5.63 -17.44 3.96
N GLN A 92 4.50 -18.12 4.25
CA GLN A 92 3.18 -17.62 3.89
C GLN A 92 2.86 -16.30 4.60
N LYS A 93 3.12 -16.18 5.90
CA LYS A 93 2.93 -14.94 6.67
C LYS A 93 3.73 -13.79 6.07
N VAL A 94 4.99 -14.05 5.74
CA VAL A 94 5.86 -13.04 5.12
C VAL A 94 5.32 -12.66 3.74
N ALA A 95 4.96 -13.64 2.90
CA ALA A 95 4.42 -13.37 1.57
C ALA A 95 3.13 -12.54 1.62
N GLN A 96 2.25 -12.81 2.60
CA GLN A 96 1.01 -12.04 2.78
C GLN A 96 1.22 -10.56 3.13
N MET A 97 2.42 -10.16 3.56
CA MET A 97 2.76 -8.75 3.82
C MET A 97 3.12 -7.97 2.54
N PHE A 98 3.23 -8.63 1.40
CA PHE A 98 3.63 -7.99 0.15
C PHE A 98 2.46 -7.82 -0.81
N MET A 99 2.47 -6.67 -1.50
CA MET A 99 1.70 -6.42 -2.69
C MET A 99 2.67 -6.13 -3.83
N ILE A 100 2.56 -6.88 -4.93
CA ILE A 100 3.47 -6.79 -6.08
C ILE A 100 2.68 -6.74 -7.38
N THR A 101 3.35 -6.47 -8.51
CA THR A 101 2.70 -6.54 -9.81
C THR A 101 2.60 -7.99 -10.31
N PRO A 102 1.65 -8.32 -11.20
CA PRO A 102 1.60 -9.63 -11.87
C PRO A 102 2.91 -9.96 -12.59
N ASP A 103 3.57 -8.95 -13.14
CA ASP A 103 4.86 -9.07 -13.81
C ASP A 103 5.97 -9.52 -12.85
N ALA A 104 6.02 -8.93 -11.66
CA ALA A 104 6.99 -9.33 -10.64
C ALA A 104 6.73 -10.76 -10.12
N LEU A 105 5.46 -11.15 -10.00
CA LEU A 105 5.09 -12.50 -9.59
C LEU A 105 5.51 -13.54 -10.62
N THR A 106 5.26 -13.29 -11.90
CA THR A 106 5.43 -14.29 -12.98
C THR A 106 6.75 -14.18 -13.71
N GLY A 107 7.48 -13.08 -13.58
CA GLY A 107 8.65 -12.75 -14.39
C GLY A 107 8.33 -12.41 -15.85
N VAL A 108 7.05 -12.18 -16.18
CA VAL A 108 6.58 -11.84 -17.54
C VAL A 108 6.23 -10.36 -17.60
N ASP A 109 6.90 -9.60 -18.46
CA ASP A 109 6.57 -8.19 -18.66
C ASP A 109 5.22 -8.04 -19.37
N GLY A 110 4.35 -7.19 -18.82
CA GLY A 110 3.00 -6.98 -19.35
C GLY A 110 2.11 -8.21 -19.22
N ALA A 111 2.15 -8.90 -18.08
CA ALA A 111 1.29 -10.06 -17.84
C ALA A 111 -0.20 -9.65 -17.89
N THR A 112 -0.93 -10.17 -18.88
CA THR A 112 -2.36 -9.87 -19.14
C THR A 112 -3.29 -11.06 -18.84
N MET A 113 -2.76 -12.14 -18.29
CA MET A 113 -3.53 -13.35 -17.93
C MET A 113 -3.07 -13.90 -16.59
N ALA A 114 -4.00 -14.46 -15.84
CA ALA A 114 -3.72 -15.32 -14.71
C ALA A 114 -3.98 -16.78 -15.14
N GLY A 115 -2.95 -17.41 -15.74
CA GLY A 115 -2.98 -18.81 -16.19
C GLY A 115 -2.17 -19.73 -15.27
N ASP A 116 -1.81 -20.93 -15.77
CA ASP A 116 -1.08 -21.95 -15.00
C ASP A 116 0.28 -21.47 -14.47
N SER A 117 1.00 -20.64 -15.24
CA SER A 117 2.25 -20.05 -14.79
C SER A 117 2.05 -19.11 -13.61
N THR A 118 0.98 -18.31 -13.63
CA THR A 118 0.59 -17.45 -12.51
C THR A 118 0.21 -18.27 -11.29
N LYS A 119 -0.59 -19.35 -11.47
CA LYS A 119 -0.97 -20.27 -10.39
C LYS A 119 0.27 -20.90 -9.75
N THR A 120 1.20 -21.37 -10.56
CA THR A 120 2.47 -21.96 -10.09
C THR A 120 3.30 -20.96 -9.30
N ALA A 121 3.47 -19.74 -9.81
CA ALA A 121 4.21 -18.70 -9.13
C ALA A 121 3.53 -18.27 -7.82
N TYR A 122 2.20 -18.15 -7.82
CA TYR A 122 1.44 -17.82 -6.61
C TYR A 122 1.47 -18.94 -5.57
N THR A 123 1.54 -20.19 -5.98
CA THR A 123 1.74 -21.32 -5.05
C THR A 123 3.09 -21.22 -4.35
N GLN A 124 4.12 -20.79 -5.05
CA GLN A 124 5.46 -20.58 -4.47
C GLN A 124 5.54 -19.33 -3.61
N TYR A 125 4.90 -18.24 -4.04
CA TYR A 125 4.92 -16.94 -3.39
C TYR A 125 3.49 -16.41 -3.23
N PRO A 126 2.73 -16.89 -2.23
CA PRO A 126 1.33 -16.50 -2.03
C PRO A 126 1.23 -15.11 -1.41
N VAL A 127 1.50 -14.07 -2.21
CA VAL A 127 1.47 -12.66 -1.77
C VAL A 127 0.07 -12.22 -1.38
N GLY A 128 -0.01 -11.26 -0.43
CA GLY A 128 -1.28 -10.74 0.08
C GLY A 128 -2.04 -9.90 -0.93
N GLY A 129 -1.36 -9.35 -1.95
CA GLY A 129 -2.01 -8.56 -2.98
C GLY A 129 -1.26 -8.45 -4.29
N LEU A 130 -2.01 -8.10 -5.33
CA LEU A 130 -1.49 -7.72 -6.63
C LEU A 130 -1.97 -6.32 -7.00
N ILE A 131 -1.05 -5.46 -7.46
CA ILE A 131 -1.37 -4.16 -8.04
C ILE A 131 -1.23 -4.24 -9.56
N TYR A 132 -2.30 -3.85 -10.27
CA TYR A 132 -2.36 -3.87 -11.72
C TYR A 132 -2.10 -2.48 -12.28
N VAL A 133 -1.23 -2.42 -13.27
CA VAL A 133 -0.90 -1.18 -13.99
C VAL A 133 -1.43 -1.24 -15.42
N ALA A 134 -1.45 -0.11 -16.12
CA ALA A 134 -2.08 0.01 -17.44
C ALA A 134 -1.70 -1.10 -18.44
N LYS A 135 -0.44 -1.55 -18.44
CA LYS A 135 0.03 -2.61 -19.36
C LYS A 135 -0.57 -4.00 -19.09
N ASN A 136 -1.14 -4.22 -17.91
CA ASN A 136 -1.81 -5.47 -17.56
C ASN A 136 -3.29 -5.48 -17.97
N LEU A 137 -3.86 -4.31 -18.33
CA LEU A 137 -5.30 -4.07 -18.45
C LEU A 137 -5.63 -3.72 -19.89
N THR A 138 -6.17 -4.68 -20.65
CA THR A 138 -6.41 -4.53 -22.09
C THR A 138 -7.88 -4.37 -22.44
N GLY A 139 -8.80 -4.65 -21.52
CA GLY A 139 -10.24 -4.51 -21.71
C GLY A 139 -11.03 -5.28 -20.65
N THR A 140 -12.33 -5.10 -20.68
CA THR A 140 -13.27 -5.57 -19.63
C THR A 140 -13.19 -7.09 -19.40
N ASP A 141 -13.39 -7.88 -20.45
CA ASP A 141 -13.47 -9.35 -20.32
C ASP A 141 -12.12 -9.96 -19.88
N GLN A 142 -11.03 -9.46 -20.47
CA GLN A 142 -9.67 -9.90 -20.12
C GLN A 142 -9.38 -9.62 -18.65
N THR A 143 -9.67 -8.40 -18.18
CA THR A 143 -9.43 -7.98 -16.80
C THR A 143 -10.29 -8.79 -15.83
N ALA A 144 -11.59 -8.88 -16.06
CA ALA A 144 -12.51 -9.63 -15.20
C ALA A 144 -12.10 -11.10 -15.08
N GLN A 145 -11.71 -11.74 -16.18
CA GLN A 145 -11.24 -13.12 -16.16
C GLN A 145 -9.94 -13.29 -15.37
N MET A 146 -8.97 -12.38 -15.58
CA MET A 146 -7.69 -12.39 -14.88
C MET A 146 -7.87 -12.24 -13.36
N LEU A 147 -8.71 -11.31 -12.92
CA LEU A 147 -9.00 -11.08 -11.50
C LEU A 147 -9.78 -12.25 -10.88
N THR A 148 -10.74 -12.82 -11.62
CA THR A 148 -11.49 -14.00 -11.19
C THR A 148 -10.57 -15.21 -10.96
N ASN A 149 -9.64 -15.45 -11.87
CA ASN A 149 -8.67 -16.53 -11.74
C ASN A 149 -7.78 -16.31 -10.50
N MET A 150 -7.31 -15.10 -10.25
CA MET A 150 -6.50 -14.80 -9.06
C MET A 150 -7.27 -15.01 -7.75
N LYS A 151 -8.55 -14.61 -7.68
CA LYS A 151 -9.40 -14.90 -6.52
C LYS A 151 -9.53 -16.40 -6.27
N SER A 152 -9.73 -17.18 -7.35
CA SER A 152 -9.82 -18.63 -7.28
C SER A 152 -8.51 -19.25 -6.79
N TYR A 153 -7.37 -18.81 -7.30
CA TYR A 153 -6.05 -19.32 -6.88
C TYR A 153 -5.77 -18.98 -5.41
N SER A 154 -6.09 -17.77 -4.98
CA SER A 154 -5.91 -17.40 -3.58
C SER A 154 -6.77 -18.25 -2.64
N GLN A 155 -8.03 -18.45 -2.98
CA GLN A 155 -8.92 -19.27 -2.18
C GLN A 155 -8.45 -20.74 -2.13
N GLU A 156 -7.94 -21.29 -3.23
CA GLU A 156 -7.46 -22.67 -3.31
C GLU A 156 -6.14 -22.87 -2.53
N ILE A 157 -5.22 -21.91 -2.64
CA ILE A 157 -3.83 -22.07 -2.17
C ILE A 157 -3.67 -21.62 -0.71
N VAL A 158 -4.32 -20.52 -0.32
CA VAL A 158 -4.15 -19.88 1.00
C VAL A 158 -5.43 -19.91 1.82
N GLY A 159 -6.60 -20.01 1.16
CA GLY A 159 -7.91 -20.01 1.83
C GLY A 159 -8.41 -18.63 2.27
N ILE A 160 -7.74 -17.55 1.82
CA ILE A 160 -8.15 -16.16 2.10
C ILE A 160 -8.19 -15.34 0.82
N PRO A 161 -9.01 -14.27 0.77
CA PRO A 161 -9.06 -13.38 -0.38
C PRO A 161 -7.74 -12.64 -0.57
N VAL A 162 -7.29 -12.54 -1.83
CA VAL A 162 -6.16 -11.70 -2.24
C VAL A 162 -6.63 -10.25 -2.49
N PHE A 163 -5.82 -9.27 -2.13
CA PHE A 163 -6.05 -7.90 -2.57
C PHE A 163 -5.71 -7.73 -4.04
N LEU A 164 -6.65 -7.20 -4.80
CA LEU A 164 -6.53 -6.92 -6.23
C LEU A 164 -6.71 -5.42 -6.40
N GLY A 165 -5.59 -4.71 -6.51
CA GLY A 165 -5.52 -3.27 -6.46
C GLY A 165 -5.20 -2.63 -7.80
N VAL A 166 -5.60 -1.38 -7.96
CA VAL A 166 -5.31 -0.51 -9.10
C VAL A 166 -5.16 0.94 -8.62
N ASP A 167 -4.46 1.78 -9.39
CA ASP A 167 -4.46 3.24 -9.20
C ASP A 167 -5.54 3.83 -10.13
N GLU A 168 -6.70 4.10 -9.61
CA GLU A 168 -7.80 4.71 -10.37
C GLU A 168 -8.25 6.00 -9.70
N GLU A 169 -7.38 7.02 -9.77
CA GLU A 169 -7.61 8.32 -9.11
C GLU A 169 -8.62 9.19 -9.86
N GLY A 170 -8.71 8.98 -11.17
CA GLY A 170 -9.36 9.86 -12.15
C GLY A 170 -8.34 10.76 -12.87
N GLY A 171 -8.74 11.31 -14.02
CA GLY A 171 -7.91 12.22 -14.82
C GLY A 171 -6.58 11.59 -15.25
N THR A 172 -5.47 12.21 -14.85
CA THR A 172 -4.10 11.79 -15.26
C THR A 172 -3.71 10.40 -14.75
N VAL A 173 -4.29 9.94 -13.65
CA VAL A 173 -4.02 8.61 -13.07
C VAL A 173 -5.30 7.80 -13.06
N ALA A 174 -5.63 7.27 -14.23
CA ALA A 174 -6.77 6.39 -14.45
C ALA A 174 -6.32 5.24 -15.35
N ARG A 175 -6.21 4.02 -14.81
CA ARG A 175 -5.72 2.87 -15.57
C ARG A 175 -6.83 2.21 -16.38
N ILE A 176 -8.06 2.35 -15.91
CA ILE A 176 -9.28 1.81 -16.51
C ILE A 176 -9.95 2.87 -17.37
N ALA A 177 -10.31 4.04 -16.82
CA ALA A 177 -11.06 5.05 -17.53
C ALA A 177 -10.29 5.69 -18.70
N SER A 178 -8.95 5.77 -18.63
CA SER A 178 -8.12 6.25 -19.75
C SER A 178 -8.02 5.27 -20.93
N ASN A 179 -8.44 4.02 -20.76
CA ASN A 179 -8.43 3.01 -21.82
C ASN A 179 -9.85 2.81 -22.37
N SER A 180 -10.09 3.26 -23.60
CA SER A 180 -11.39 3.20 -24.26
C SER A 180 -11.98 1.78 -24.41
N ALA A 181 -11.15 0.73 -24.27
CA ALA A 181 -11.60 -0.66 -24.31
C ALA A 181 -12.49 -1.05 -23.12
N PHE A 182 -12.51 -0.26 -22.06
CA PHE A 182 -13.38 -0.49 -20.90
C PHE A 182 -14.75 0.19 -21.02
N GLY A 183 -14.87 1.27 -21.80
CA GLY A 183 -16.12 1.96 -22.03
C GLY A 183 -16.76 2.56 -20.77
N VAL A 184 -15.95 2.87 -19.75
CA VAL A 184 -16.40 3.48 -18.49
C VAL A 184 -16.27 5.01 -18.52
N THR A 185 -16.93 5.67 -17.57
CA THR A 185 -16.87 7.13 -17.46
C THR A 185 -15.57 7.58 -16.82
N ASP A 186 -14.82 8.45 -17.47
CA ASP A 186 -13.74 9.21 -16.85
C ASP A 186 -14.34 10.36 -16.03
N VAL A 187 -14.02 10.41 -14.76
CA VAL A 187 -14.50 11.42 -13.82
C VAL A 187 -13.69 12.73 -13.87
N GLY A 188 -12.62 12.77 -14.66
CA GLY A 188 -11.71 13.91 -14.78
C GLY A 188 -10.76 14.08 -13.61
N ASN A 189 -10.08 15.23 -13.58
CA ASN A 189 -9.09 15.52 -12.54
C ASN A 189 -9.75 15.87 -11.19
N MET A 190 -9.13 15.47 -10.09
CA MET A 190 -9.64 15.80 -8.76
C MET A 190 -9.50 17.30 -8.45
N SER A 191 -8.58 18.02 -9.08
CA SER A 191 -8.52 19.49 -9.02
C SER A 191 -9.78 20.18 -9.57
N ASP A 192 -10.36 19.64 -10.65
CA ASP A 192 -11.58 20.16 -11.23
C ASP A 192 -12.77 19.89 -10.31
N VAL A 193 -12.82 18.69 -9.72
CA VAL A 193 -13.81 18.33 -8.70
C VAL A 193 -13.70 19.26 -7.48
N GLY A 194 -12.49 19.50 -6.98
CA GLY A 194 -12.24 20.40 -5.85
C GLY A 194 -12.64 21.85 -6.14
N ALA A 195 -12.39 22.33 -7.36
CA ALA A 195 -12.73 23.69 -7.78
C ALA A 195 -14.25 23.96 -7.82
N THR A 196 -15.09 22.94 -7.85
CA THR A 196 -16.57 23.10 -7.81
C THR A 196 -17.07 23.66 -6.49
N GLY A 197 -16.33 23.51 -5.41
CA GLY A 197 -16.78 23.87 -4.05
C GLY A 197 -17.90 22.98 -3.50
N ASP A 198 -18.31 21.94 -4.24
CA ASP A 198 -19.37 21.00 -3.85
C ASP A 198 -18.80 19.61 -3.60
N SER A 199 -18.80 19.19 -2.34
CA SER A 199 -18.28 17.89 -1.91
C SER A 199 -19.08 16.70 -2.46
N GLN A 200 -20.32 16.90 -2.90
CA GLN A 200 -21.13 15.85 -3.56
C GLN A 200 -20.47 15.38 -4.87
N ASN A 201 -19.71 16.25 -5.55
CA ASN A 201 -19.00 15.86 -6.76
C ASN A 201 -17.86 14.86 -6.46
N ALA A 202 -17.19 14.98 -5.31
CA ALA A 202 -16.20 13.99 -4.89
C ALA A 202 -16.84 12.63 -4.56
N TYR A 203 -17.99 12.65 -3.86
CA TYR A 203 -18.81 11.47 -3.63
C TYR A 203 -19.20 10.78 -4.94
N ASN A 204 -19.73 11.53 -5.89
CA ASN A 204 -20.16 10.99 -7.18
C ASN A 204 -18.99 10.40 -7.98
N ALA A 205 -17.83 11.03 -7.95
CA ALA A 205 -16.61 10.50 -8.56
C ALA A 205 -16.20 9.16 -7.94
N GLY A 206 -16.16 9.09 -6.61
CA GLY A 206 -15.85 7.86 -5.88
C GLY A 206 -16.84 6.72 -6.15
N SER A 207 -18.14 7.03 -6.15
CA SER A 207 -19.20 6.07 -6.45
C SER A 207 -19.10 5.54 -7.88
N THR A 208 -18.82 6.40 -8.85
CA THR A 208 -18.63 6.01 -10.26
C THR A 208 -17.45 5.05 -10.40
N ILE A 209 -16.28 5.42 -9.85
CA ILE A 209 -15.07 4.61 -9.90
C ILE A 209 -15.27 3.27 -9.18
N GLY A 210 -15.74 3.30 -7.94
CA GLY A 210 -15.96 2.09 -7.14
C GLY A 210 -16.92 1.11 -7.83
N THR A 211 -17.95 1.62 -8.50
CA THR A 211 -18.93 0.78 -9.21
C THR A 211 -18.29 0.01 -10.36
N TYR A 212 -17.53 0.65 -11.24
CA TYR A 212 -16.93 -0.10 -12.34
C TYR A 212 -15.74 -0.96 -11.89
N LEU A 213 -14.96 -0.55 -10.87
CA LEU A 213 -13.90 -1.38 -10.31
C LEU A 213 -14.47 -2.67 -9.69
N ASN A 214 -15.55 -2.57 -8.94
CA ASN A 214 -16.23 -3.74 -8.39
C ASN A 214 -16.75 -4.65 -9.49
N THR A 215 -17.38 -4.09 -10.52
CA THR A 215 -17.89 -4.87 -11.68
C THR A 215 -16.76 -5.63 -12.37
N LEU A 216 -15.56 -5.07 -12.48
CA LEU A 216 -14.38 -5.72 -13.03
C LEU A 216 -13.79 -6.79 -12.08
N GLY A 217 -14.09 -6.68 -10.79
CA GLY A 217 -13.62 -7.61 -9.77
C GLY A 217 -12.43 -7.12 -8.93
N PHE A 218 -12.03 -5.86 -9.03
CA PHE A 218 -11.11 -5.25 -8.08
C PHE A 218 -11.73 -5.15 -6.69
N ASN A 219 -10.91 -5.17 -5.65
CA ASN A 219 -11.33 -4.98 -4.26
C ASN A 219 -10.47 -3.97 -3.50
N MET A 220 -9.58 -3.26 -4.21
CA MET A 220 -8.76 -2.20 -3.66
C MET A 220 -8.48 -1.14 -4.74
N ASP A 221 -8.56 0.14 -4.34
CA ASP A 221 -8.16 1.28 -5.14
C ASP A 221 -7.15 2.12 -4.34
N PHE A 222 -6.00 2.44 -4.93
CA PHE A 222 -4.99 3.32 -4.33
C PHE A 222 -5.33 4.78 -4.58
N ALA A 223 -6.51 5.17 -4.21
CA ALA A 223 -7.10 6.49 -4.37
C ALA A 223 -8.09 6.79 -3.22
N PRO A 224 -8.42 8.06 -2.99
CA PRO A 224 -7.93 9.28 -3.64
C PRO A 224 -6.57 9.75 -3.10
N VAL A 225 -5.95 10.68 -3.83
CA VAL A 225 -4.78 11.43 -3.34
C VAL A 225 -5.22 12.34 -2.20
N ALA A 226 -4.61 12.15 -1.01
CA ALA A 226 -4.90 12.94 0.19
C ALA A 226 -4.02 14.20 0.32
N ASP A 227 -3.10 14.42 -0.62
CA ASP A 227 -2.19 15.55 -0.61
C ASP A 227 -2.92 16.87 -0.80
N VAL A 228 -2.49 17.89 -0.04
CA VAL A 228 -2.87 19.29 -0.24
C VAL A 228 -1.82 19.95 -1.13
N LEU A 229 -2.22 20.59 -2.21
CA LEU A 229 -1.30 21.26 -3.14
C LEU A 229 -0.75 22.54 -2.53
N THR A 230 0.20 22.42 -1.62
CA THR A 230 0.84 23.56 -0.94
C THR A 230 1.94 24.23 -1.77
N ASN A 231 2.53 23.49 -2.72
CA ASN A 231 3.49 24.01 -3.68
C ASN A 231 2.92 23.94 -5.11
N PRO A 232 2.59 25.09 -5.74
CA PRO A 232 2.02 25.09 -7.09
C PRO A 232 2.99 24.58 -8.17
N ASP A 233 4.30 24.56 -7.89
CA ASP A 233 5.31 24.03 -8.80
C ASP A 233 5.45 22.49 -8.72
N ASN A 234 4.68 21.83 -7.86
CA ASN A 234 4.66 20.37 -7.76
C ASN A 234 3.95 19.77 -8.97
N THR A 235 4.73 19.38 -9.97
CA THR A 235 4.22 18.79 -11.23
C THR A 235 3.75 17.34 -11.10
N VAL A 236 4.05 16.67 -9.98
CA VAL A 236 3.67 15.26 -9.74
C VAL A 236 2.27 15.16 -9.16
N ILE A 237 1.95 15.95 -8.16
CA ILE A 237 0.61 15.96 -7.52
C ILE A 237 -0.37 16.77 -8.34
N LYS A 238 -0.09 18.05 -8.56
CA LYS A 238 -0.83 18.96 -9.45
C LYS A 238 -2.35 18.68 -9.49
N ASP A 239 -2.86 18.23 -10.64
CA ASP A 239 -4.28 18.03 -10.92
C ASP A 239 -4.88 16.79 -10.21
N ARG A 240 -4.06 16.00 -9.53
CA ARG A 240 -4.47 14.83 -8.73
C ARG A 240 -5.03 15.23 -7.35
N SER A 241 -4.61 16.39 -6.81
CA SER A 241 -5.10 16.92 -5.54
C SER A 241 -6.45 17.64 -5.72
N PHE A 242 -7.29 17.61 -4.70
CA PHE A 242 -8.52 18.42 -4.64
C PHE A 242 -8.27 19.93 -4.49
N GLY A 243 -7.03 20.36 -4.32
CA GLY A 243 -6.64 21.77 -4.25
C GLY A 243 -5.68 22.12 -3.12
N SER A 244 -5.54 23.41 -2.87
CA SER A 244 -4.61 23.98 -1.88
C SER A 244 -5.22 24.30 -0.52
N ASP A 245 -6.54 24.21 -0.37
CA ASP A 245 -7.23 24.37 0.90
C ASP A 245 -7.27 23.02 1.65
N SER A 246 -6.62 22.98 2.81
CA SER A 246 -6.47 21.75 3.58
C SER A 246 -7.81 21.22 4.14
N GLN A 247 -8.76 22.09 4.48
CA GLN A 247 -10.05 21.68 5.03
C GLN A 247 -10.93 21.09 3.93
N LEU A 248 -10.95 21.72 2.76
CA LEU A 248 -11.63 21.18 1.59
C LEU A 248 -11.01 19.84 1.14
N ALA A 249 -9.69 19.78 1.01
CA ALA A 249 -8.99 18.56 0.59
C ALA A 249 -9.32 17.37 1.51
N VAL A 250 -9.31 17.55 2.83
CA VAL A 250 -9.70 16.50 3.80
C VAL A 250 -11.15 16.08 3.60
N SER A 251 -12.08 17.02 3.48
CA SER A 251 -13.51 16.72 3.30
C SER A 251 -13.77 15.93 2.02
N TYR A 252 -13.18 16.37 0.89
CA TYR A 252 -13.35 15.71 -0.41
C TYR A 252 -12.71 14.32 -0.43
N THR A 253 -11.51 14.19 0.12
CA THR A 253 -10.80 12.91 0.22
C THR A 253 -11.63 11.89 1.03
N HIS A 254 -12.20 12.31 2.16
CA HIS A 254 -13.04 11.43 2.99
C HIS A 254 -14.27 10.93 2.24
N LEU A 255 -15.01 11.82 1.58
CA LEU A 255 -16.23 11.45 0.87
C LEU A 255 -15.94 10.51 -0.30
N ARG A 256 -14.90 10.82 -1.09
CA ARG A 256 -14.53 9.97 -2.23
C ARG A 256 -14.03 8.60 -1.77
N ALA A 257 -13.19 8.54 -0.73
CA ALA A 257 -12.67 7.27 -0.22
C ALA A 257 -13.77 6.40 0.39
N HIS A 258 -14.74 7.01 1.08
CA HIS A 258 -15.87 6.30 1.66
C HIS A 258 -16.70 5.60 0.59
N GLU A 259 -17.01 6.29 -0.51
CA GLU A 259 -17.81 5.73 -1.60
C GLU A 259 -17.07 4.65 -2.37
N THR A 260 -15.79 4.84 -2.66
CA THR A 260 -14.98 3.80 -3.31
C THR A 260 -14.99 2.53 -2.45
N ARG A 261 -14.78 2.67 -1.13
CA ARG A 261 -14.83 1.54 -0.21
C ARG A 261 -16.19 0.85 -0.19
N SER A 262 -17.28 1.63 -0.10
CA SER A 262 -18.64 1.09 -0.04
C SER A 262 -19.03 0.29 -1.29
N ASN A 263 -18.41 0.57 -2.43
CA ASN A 263 -18.64 -0.12 -3.69
C ASN A 263 -17.68 -1.29 -3.94
N LEU A 264 -16.56 -1.40 -3.21
CA LEU A 264 -15.56 -2.46 -3.39
C LEU A 264 -15.69 -3.62 -2.36
N VAL A 265 -16.50 -3.46 -1.32
CA VAL A 265 -16.72 -4.46 -0.26
C VAL A 265 -17.93 -5.32 -0.54
#